data_39832a8e17eb4a52f5a2934b8ed3a3b5
#
_entry.id   39832a8e17eb4a52f5a2934b8ed3a3b5
#
_cell.length_a   1.000
_cell.length_b   1.000
_cell.length_c   1.000
_cell.angle_alpha   90.00
_cell.angle_beta   90.00
_cell.angle_gamma   90.00
#
_symmetry.space_group_name_H-M   'P 1'
#
loop_
_entity.id
_entity.type
_entity.pdbx_description
1 polymer ?
#
loop_
_entity_poly.entity_id
_entity_poly.type
_entity_poly.pdbx_seq_one_letter_code
_entity_poly.pdbx_strand_id
1 'polypeptide(L)'
;VTRISYLGPAGTFTEAALLALTGAGRVPGADLEPVPAESTPAALEAVRSGAVDYACVPIENSIEGGVTPTLDGLAVGTPLQIFAEITLDVSFSIVVAPGRGEADIRTVAAHPVAGAQVRHWLAEHLPGAQTVPANSNAAAAQQVYDGEVDAGVSTALAAQQRGLVSLAEGVIDEPNARTRFVLVGAPAPPRVRTGADRTSVVLRLDNAPGALAAALTEFGSRGIDLTRIESRPTRTELGTYLFFLDCVGHIDDPAVAEALRALRHSCADVRYLGSWPVESPGRPGVIS
;
A
#
# COMPACT_ATOMS: atom_id res chain seq x y z
N VAL A 1 15.67 17.78 6.93
CA VAL A 1 14.42 17.48 6.20
C VAL A 1 14.48 16.03 5.74
N THR A 2 13.48 15.20 6.09
CA THR A 2 13.37 13.82 5.63
C THR A 2 12.56 13.81 4.34
N ARG A 3 13.16 13.34 3.25
CA ARG A 3 12.51 13.26 1.95
C ARG A 3 11.85 11.90 1.76
N ILE A 4 10.57 11.91 1.36
CA ILE A 4 9.81 10.68 1.23
C ILE A 4 9.13 10.62 -0.13
N SER A 5 9.54 9.66 -0.95
CA SER A 5 8.86 9.38 -2.21
C SER A 5 7.54 8.67 -1.96
N TYR A 6 6.54 8.93 -2.80
CA TYR A 6 5.27 8.21 -2.78
C TYR A 6 4.72 8.06 -4.20
N LEU A 7 3.87 7.05 -4.42
CA LEU A 7 3.20 6.90 -5.72
C LEU A 7 2.23 8.07 -5.93
N GLY A 8 2.66 9.02 -6.79
CA GLY A 8 1.91 10.21 -7.13
C GLY A 8 0.77 9.98 -8.15
N PRO A 9 0.17 11.04 -8.61
CA PRO A 9 0.39 12.44 -8.22
C PRO A 9 -0.16 12.80 -6.84
N ALA A 10 -0.09 14.08 -6.45
CA ALA A 10 -0.74 14.59 -5.23
C ALA A 10 -2.24 14.33 -5.26
N GLY A 11 -2.84 14.04 -4.09
CA GLY A 11 -4.26 13.67 -3.93
C GLY A 11 -4.54 12.17 -4.09
N THR A 12 -3.52 11.30 -4.14
CA THR A 12 -3.70 9.84 -4.21
C THR A 12 -3.91 9.21 -2.81
N PHE A 13 -4.42 7.97 -2.78
CA PHE A 13 -4.46 7.18 -1.54
C PHE A 13 -3.08 6.97 -0.93
N THR A 14 -2.02 6.92 -1.75
CA THR A 14 -0.65 6.77 -1.26
C THR A 14 -0.17 8.02 -0.53
N GLU A 15 -0.51 9.22 -1.02
CA GLU A 15 -0.25 10.45 -0.27
C GLU A 15 -1.06 10.49 1.03
N ALA A 16 -2.35 10.12 0.99
CA ALA A 16 -3.17 10.02 2.20
C ALA A 16 -2.56 9.05 3.23
N ALA A 17 -2.01 7.92 2.78
CA ALA A 17 -1.29 6.97 3.64
C ALA A 17 -0.01 7.59 4.23
N LEU A 18 0.76 8.34 3.44
CA LEU A 18 1.94 9.05 3.93
C LEU A 18 1.58 10.08 4.99
N LEU A 19 0.53 10.87 4.76
CA LEU A 19 0.04 11.86 5.74
C LEU A 19 -0.45 11.18 7.03
N ALA A 20 -1.15 10.06 6.92
CA ALA A 20 -1.60 9.28 8.07
C ALA A 20 -0.43 8.66 8.86
N LEU A 21 0.58 8.10 8.18
CA LEU A 21 1.82 7.61 8.82
C LEU A 21 2.55 8.74 9.56
N THR A 22 2.59 9.93 8.96
CA THR A 22 3.19 11.13 9.54
C THR A 22 2.43 11.58 10.77
N GLY A 23 1.11 11.72 10.69
CA GLY A 23 0.23 12.11 11.80
C GLY A 23 0.30 11.13 12.98
N ALA A 24 0.53 9.84 12.69
CA ALA A 24 0.72 8.79 13.70
C ALA A 24 2.16 8.75 14.28
N GLY A 25 3.06 9.65 13.87
CA GLY A 25 4.46 9.67 14.33
C GLY A 25 5.28 8.45 13.89
N ARG A 26 4.87 7.79 12.81
CA ARG A 26 5.52 6.55 12.32
C ARG A 26 6.64 6.81 11.32
N VAL A 27 6.72 8.02 10.80
CA VAL A 27 7.78 8.45 9.89
C VAL A 27 8.92 9.04 10.73
N PRO A 28 10.18 8.61 10.53
CA PRO A 28 11.31 9.22 11.20
C PRO A 28 11.56 10.66 10.72
N GLY A 29 11.90 11.56 11.63
CA GLY A 29 12.21 12.96 11.33
C GLY A 29 11.07 13.92 11.69
N ALA A 30 11.41 15.20 11.87
CA ALA A 30 10.46 16.24 12.24
C ALA A 30 9.93 17.03 11.04
N ASP A 31 10.80 17.29 10.06
CA ASP A 31 10.46 18.01 8.83
C ASP A 31 10.42 17.06 7.67
N LEU A 32 9.26 16.91 7.04
CA LEU A 32 9.03 15.97 5.96
C LEU A 32 8.80 16.70 4.63
N GLU A 33 9.46 16.20 3.59
CA GLU A 33 9.28 16.65 2.20
C GLU A 33 8.72 15.49 1.36
N PRO A 34 7.41 15.50 1.05
CA PRO A 34 6.81 14.52 0.15
C PRO A 34 7.27 14.73 -1.30
N VAL A 35 7.71 13.66 -1.97
CA VAL A 35 8.19 13.69 -3.35
C VAL A 35 7.36 12.71 -4.19
N PRO A 36 6.45 13.20 -5.06
CA PRO A 36 5.65 12.30 -5.88
C PRO A 36 6.51 11.59 -6.93
N ALA A 37 6.31 10.29 -7.10
CA ALA A 37 6.94 9.46 -8.11
C ALA A 37 5.91 8.98 -9.14
N GLU A 38 6.34 8.78 -10.37
CA GLU A 38 5.49 8.32 -11.47
C GLU A 38 5.02 6.87 -11.33
N SER A 39 5.76 6.06 -10.56
CA SER A 39 5.45 4.65 -10.35
C SER A 39 6.05 4.14 -9.04
N THR A 40 5.52 3.02 -8.54
CA THR A 40 6.09 2.32 -7.37
C THR A 40 7.56 1.92 -7.59
N PRO A 41 7.98 1.36 -8.73
CA PRO A 41 9.40 1.11 -8.98
C PRO A 41 10.26 2.37 -8.92
N ALA A 42 9.78 3.51 -9.46
CA ALA A 42 10.50 4.77 -9.39
C ALA A 42 10.65 5.28 -7.95
N ALA A 43 9.59 5.15 -7.13
CA ALA A 43 9.65 5.50 -5.71
C ALA A 43 10.68 4.66 -4.94
N LEU A 44 10.72 3.35 -5.16
CA LEU A 44 11.69 2.45 -4.52
C LEU A 44 13.12 2.69 -5.02
N GLU A 45 13.29 3.02 -6.30
CA GLU A 45 14.60 3.33 -6.87
C GLU A 45 15.17 4.66 -6.34
N ALA A 46 14.31 5.64 -6.08
CA ALA A 46 14.72 6.88 -5.43
C ALA A 46 15.32 6.65 -4.03
N VAL A 47 14.82 5.64 -3.28
CA VAL A 47 15.44 5.22 -2.02
C VAL A 47 16.79 4.55 -2.25
N ARG A 48 16.90 3.64 -3.23
CA ARG A 48 18.15 2.92 -3.53
C ARG A 48 19.28 3.85 -3.97
N SER A 49 18.94 4.85 -4.75
CA SER A 49 19.90 5.86 -5.21
C SER A 49 20.27 6.90 -4.13
N GLY A 50 19.57 6.90 -2.99
CA GLY A 50 19.74 7.92 -1.94
C GLY A 50 19.16 9.28 -2.31
N ALA A 51 18.33 9.36 -3.36
CA ALA A 51 17.64 10.61 -3.72
C ALA A 51 16.56 10.98 -2.70
N VAL A 52 16.01 10.01 -1.98
CA VAL A 52 15.09 10.18 -0.85
C VAL A 52 15.45 9.21 0.27
N ASP A 53 15.01 9.51 1.49
CA ASP A 53 15.27 8.68 2.67
C ASP A 53 14.33 7.48 2.73
N TYR A 54 13.06 7.69 2.35
CA TYR A 54 12.00 6.66 2.39
C TYR A 54 11.11 6.73 1.16
N ALA A 55 10.33 5.65 0.97
CA ALA A 55 9.22 5.59 0.03
C ALA A 55 7.97 5.06 0.74
N CYS A 56 6.82 5.69 0.52
CA CYS A 56 5.51 5.18 0.90
C CYS A 56 4.87 4.52 -0.33
N VAL A 57 4.56 3.23 -0.23
CA VAL A 57 4.02 2.45 -1.36
C VAL A 57 2.95 1.46 -0.89
N PRO A 58 1.94 1.14 -1.73
CA PRO A 58 0.97 0.10 -1.41
C PRO A 58 1.62 -1.28 -1.51
N ILE A 59 1.29 -2.20 -0.60
CA ILE A 59 1.82 -3.58 -0.61
C ILE A 59 0.75 -4.64 -0.79
N GLU A 60 -0.46 -4.36 -0.33
CA GLU A 60 -1.58 -5.32 -0.35
C GLU A 60 -2.92 -4.59 -0.42
N ASN A 61 -3.83 -5.12 -1.21
CA ASN A 61 -5.23 -4.70 -1.27
C ASN A 61 -6.12 -5.89 -0.93
N SER A 62 -7.16 -5.68 -0.11
CA SER A 62 -8.01 -6.76 0.38
C SER A 62 -8.86 -7.43 -0.72
N ILE A 63 -9.03 -6.80 -1.87
CA ILE A 63 -9.79 -7.32 -3.01
C ILE A 63 -8.84 -7.92 -4.06
N GLU A 64 -7.77 -7.20 -4.42
CA GLU A 64 -6.86 -7.57 -5.51
C GLU A 64 -5.64 -8.38 -5.06
N GLY A 65 -5.38 -8.46 -3.74
CA GLY A 65 -4.23 -9.16 -3.19
C GLY A 65 -2.93 -8.34 -3.20
N GLY A 66 -1.81 -9.00 -3.38
CA GLY A 66 -0.49 -8.38 -3.31
C GLY A 66 -0.20 -7.40 -4.45
N VAL A 67 0.35 -6.23 -4.12
CA VAL A 67 0.75 -5.21 -5.10
C VAL A 67 2.05 -5.62 -5.77
N THR A 68 1.94 -6.22 -6.94
CA THR A 68 3.05 -6.80 -7.71
C THR A 68 4.27 -5.90 -7.85
N PRO A 69 4.17 -4.60 -8.26
CA PRO A 69 5.34 -3.74 -8.40
C PRO A 69 6.12 -3.54 -7.10
N THR A 70 5.43 -3.47 -5.96
CA THR A 70 6.06 -3.36 -4.63
C THR A 70 6.77 -4.64 -4.26
N LEU A 71 6.08 -5.79 -4.39
CA LEU A 71 6.66 -7.09 -4.06
C LEU A 71 7.90 -7.38 -4.90
N ASP A 72 7.80 -7.23 -6.23
CA ASP A 72 8.93 -7.42 -7.13
C ASP A 72 10.09 -6.46 -6.77
N GLY A 73 9.77 -5.20 -6.45
CA GLY A 73 10.76 -4.21 -6.03
C GLY A 73 11.46 -4.56 -4.72
N LEU A 74 10.79 -5.14 -3.75
CA LEU A 74 11.39 -5.56 -2.48
C LEU A 74 12.22 -6.85 -2.61
N ALA A 75 11.85 -7.72 -3.56
CA ALA A 75 12.50 -9.01 -3.77
C ALA A 75 13.86 -8.92 -4.47
N VAL A 76 14.05 -7.94 -5.35
CA VAL A 76 15.23 -7.85 -6.23
C VAL A 76 16.07 -6.60 -5.98
N GLY A 77 17.29 -6.58 -6.50
CA GLY A 77 18.22 -5.45 -6.41
C GLY A 77 18.78 -5.24 -5.01
N THR A 78 19.32 -4.02 -4.79
CA THR A 78 19.85 -3.60 -3.49
C THR A 78 18.75 -3.72 -2.43
N PRO A 79 19.02 -4.37 -1.28
CA PRO A 79 18.02 -4.57 -0.23
C PRO A 79 17.35 -3.28 0.22
N LEU A 80 16.06 -3.38 0.44
CA LEU A 80 15.24 -2.37 1.09
C LEU A 80 14.55 -2.99 2.30
N GLN A 81 14.15 -2.16 3.26
CA GLN A 81 13.45 -2.61 4.47
C GLN A 81 12.20 -1.79 4.72
N ILE A 82 11.21 -2.42 5.35
CA ILE A 82 9.97 -1.82 5.80
C ILE A 82 10.14 -1.36 7.24
N PHE A 83 9.75 -0.12 7.53
CA PHE A 83 9.89 0.51 8.85
C PHE A 83 8.55 0.78 9.53
N ALA A 84 7.48 0.86 8.77
CA ALA A 84 6.14 1.11 9.27
C ALA A 84 5.11 0.64 8.25
N GLU A 85 3.87 0.47 8.70
CA GLU A 85 2.72 0.22 7.87
C GLU A 85 1.51 1.04 8.33
N ILE A 86 0.58 1.25 7.41
CA ILE A 86 -0.76 1.74 7.71
C ILE A 86 -1.75 1.08 6.77
N THR A 87 -2.95 0.83 7.27
CA THR A 87 -4.06 0.33 6.44
C THR A 87 -5.11 1.42 6.34
N LEU A 88 -5.49 1.76 5.12
CA LEU A 88 -6.58 2.69 4.84
C LEU A 88 -7.78 1.95 4.26
N ASP A 89 -8.96 2.33 4.70
CA ASP A 89 -10.19 1.93 4.04
C ASP A 89 -10.23 2.60 2.65
N VAL A 90 -10.56 1.84 1.61
CA VAL A 90 -10.70 2.38 0.26
C VAL A 90 -12.16 2.77 0.07
N SER A 91 -12.40 4.06 0.00
CA SER A 91 -13.68 4.63 -0.39
C SER A 91 -13.44 5.88 -1.24
N PHE A 92 -14.39 6.19 -2.09
CA PHE A 92 -14.25 7.30 -3.03
C PHE A 92 -15.18 8.44 -2.65
N SER A 93 -14.81 9.64 -3.06
CA SER A 93 -15.67 10.80 -3.11
C SER A 93 -16.07 11.07 -4.55
N ILE A 94 -17.33 11.39 -4.75
CA ILE A 94 -17.80 11.94 -6.03
C ILE A 94 -17.63 13.43 -5.94
N VAL A 95 -16.63 13.97 -6.63
CA VAL A 95 -16.19 15.36 -6.51
C VAL A 95 -16.72 16.20 -7.67
N VAL A 96 -17.12 17.44 -7.36
CA VAL A 96 -17.67 18.39 -8.31
C VAL A 96 -17.13 19.80 -8.04
N ALA A 97 -17.26 20.70 -9.00
CA ALA A 97 -17.01 22.11 -8.76
C ALA A 97 -18.05 22.70 -7.78
N PRO A 98 -17.69 23.71 -6.97
CA PRO A 98 -18.61 24.34 -6.03
C PRO A 98 -19.91 24.81 -6.72
N GLY A 99 -21.06 24.53 -6.08
CA GLY A 99 -22.38 24.91 -6.57
C GLY A 99 -23.01 23.97 -7.59
N ARG A 100 -22.34 22.87 -7.99
CA ARG A 100 -22.92 21.83 -8.83
C ARG A 100 -23.66 20.78 -8.01
N GLY A 101 -24.81 20.31 -8.53
CA GLY A 101 -25.60 19.21 -7.97
C GLY A 101 -25.77 18.07 -8.96
N GLU A 102 -26.39 16.95 -8.54
CA GLU A 102 -26.61 15.76 -9.39
C GLU A 102 -27.27 16.07 -10.74
N ALA A 103 -28.21 17.01 -10.75
CA ALA A 103 -28.93 17.43 -11.98
C ALA A 103 -28.02 18.05 -13.05
N ASP A 104 -26.85 18.56 -12.65
CA ASP A 104 -25.91 19.25 -13.53
C ASP A 104 -24.89 18.29 -14.17
N ILE A 105 -24.83 17.03 -13.70
CA ILE A 105 -23.80 16.08 -14.09
C ILE A 105 -24.18 15.33 -15.36
N ARG A 106 -23.33 15.42 -16.39
CA ARG A 106 -23.43 14.70 -17.66
C ARG A 106 -22.23 13.82 -17.92
N THR A 107 -21.07 14.18 -17.33
CA THR A 107 -19.81 13.49 -17.50
C THR A 107 -19.14 13.24 -16.15
N VAL A 108 -18.60 12.03 -15.96
CA VAL A 108 -17.90 11.60 -14.73
C VAL A 108 -16.55 11.01 -15.10
N ALA A 109 -15.48 11.66 -14.67
CA ALA A 109 -14.13 11.10 -14.82
C ALA A 109 -13.89 10.01 -13.77
N ALA A 110 -13.34 8.87 -14.18
CA ALA A 110 -12.98 7.79 -13.27
C ALA A 110 -11.78 7.00 -13.77
N HIS A 111 -10.88 6.65 -12.85
CA HIS A 111 -9.91 5.58 -13.11
C HIS A 111 -10.70 4.26 -13.27
N PRO A 112 -10.36 3.37 -14.24
CA PRO A 112 -11.15 2.17 -14.51
C PRO A 112 -11.47 1.32 -13.27
N VAL A 113 -10.49 1.11 -12.39
CA VAL A 113 -10.68 0.35 -11.14
C VAL A 113 -11.65 1.07 -10.20
N ALA A 114 -11.50 2.38 -10.02
CA ALA A 114 -12.39 3.16 -9.16
C ALA A 114 -13.82 3.20 -9.72
N GLY A 115 -13.97 3.41 -11.03
CA GLY A 115 -15.26 3.39 -11.70
C GLY A 115 -15.99 2.05 -11.55
N ALA A 116 -15.27 0.93 -11.59
CA ALA A 116 -15.83 -0.40 -11.35
C ALA A 116 -16.32 -0.58 -9.90
N GLN A 117 -15.69 0.08 -8.94
CA GLN A 117 -16.02 -0.01 -7.50
C GLN A 117 -17.12 0.94 -7.04
N VAL A 118 -17.60 1.83 -7.89
CA VAL A 118 -18.70 2.79 -7.61
C VAL A 118 -19.81 2.71 -8.64
N ARG A 119 -19.82 1.69 -9.48
CA ARG A 119 -20.75 1.58 -10.62
C ARG A 119 -22.23 1.56 -10.22
N HIS A 120 -22.55 0.93 -9.07
CA HIS A 120 -23.93 0.83 -8.59
C HIS A 120 -24.40 2.21 -8.13
N TRP A 121 -23.56 2.91 -7.36
CA TRP A 121 -23.87 4.26 -6.93
C TRP A 121 -24.08 5.20 -8.14
N LEU A 122 -23.17 5.16 -9.12
CA LEU A 122 -23.29 5.98 -10.35
C LEU A 122 -24.58 5.66 -11.12
N ALA A 123 -24.95 4.39 -11.24
CA ALA A 123 -26.16 3.99 -11.94
C ALA A 123 -27.45 4.45 -11.23
N GLU A 124 -27.42 4.52 -9.90
CA GLU A 124 -28.56 4.96 -9.08
C GLU A 124 -28.71 6.49 -9.07
N HIS A 125 -27.62 7.23 -8.84
CA HIS A 125 -27.61 8.68 -8.63
C HIS A 125 -27.36 9.49 -9.91
N LEU A 126 -26.59 8.94 -10.84
CA LEU A 126 -26.19 9.63 -12.09
C LEU A 126 -26.46 8.76 -13.34
N PRO A 127 -27.70 8.23 -13.54
CA PRO A 127 -27.99 7.22 -14.57
C PRO A 127 -27.77 7.71 -16.01
N GLY A 128 -27.73 9.04 -16.22
CA GLY A 128 -27.51 9.65 -17.53
C GLY A 128 -26.07 10.11 -17.78
N ALA A 129 -25.18 9.96 -16.84
CA ALA A 129 -23.83 10.45 -16.95
C ALA A 129 -22.94 9.49 -17.76
N GLN A 130 -22.09 10.06 -18.62
CA GLN A 130 -21.07 9.30 -19.37
C GLN A 130 -19.78 9.23 -18.56
N THR A 131 -19.21 8.03 -18.43
CA THR A 131 -17.92 7.85 -17.79
C THR A 131 -16.79 8.18 -18.76
N VAL A 132 -15.88 9.07 -18.33
CA VAL A 132 -14.66 9.46 -19.04
C VAL A 132 -13.46 8.84 -18.32
N PRO A 133 -12.55 8.15 -19.02
CA PRO A 133 -11.40 7.53 -18.36
C PRO A 133 -10.43 8.58 -17.81
N ALA A 134 -9.93 8.34 -16.60
CA ALA A 134 -8.87 9.11 -15.98
C ALA A 134 -7.69 8.20 -15.62
N ASN A 135 -6.47 8.72 -15.68
CA ASN A 135 -5.24 7.97 -15.40
C ASN A 135 -5.04 7.65 -13.91
N SER A 136 -5.72 8.37 -13.03
CA SER A 136 -5.73 8.15 -11.58
C SER A 136 -6.93 8.85 -10.95
N ASN A 137 -7.21 8.54 -9.67
CA ASN A 137 -8.26 9.25 -8.92
C ASN A 137 -7.94 10.74 -8.77
N ALA A 138 -6.68 11.10 -8.56
CA ALA A 138 -6.24 12.49 -8.51
C ALA A 138 -6.37 13.20 -9.88
N ALA A 139 -6.14 12.47 -10.99
CA ALA A 139 -6.36 12.99 -12.34
C ALA A 139 -7.85 13.24 -12.61
N ALA A 140 -8.75 12.39 -12.11
CA ALA A 140 -10.19 12.63 -12.20
C ALA A 140 -10.61 13.94 -11.52
N ALA A 141 -10.07 14.22 -10.31
CA ALA A 141 -10.30 15.49 -9.64
C ALA A 141 -9.69 16.68 -10.42
N GLN A 142 -8.54 16.48 -11.06
CA GLN A 142 -7.92 17.51 -11.89
C GLN A 142 -8.81 17.87 -13.09
N GLN A 143 -9.36 16.87 -13.79
CA GLN A 143 -10.26 17.10 -14.91
C GLN A 143 -11.53 17.89 -14.50
N VAL A 144 -12.05 17.66 -13.27
CA VAL A 144 -13.15 18.45 -12.72
C VAL A 144 -12.71 19.89 -12.46
N TYR A 145 -11.52 20.08 -11.86
CA TYR A 145 -10.97 21.40 -11.58
C TYR A 145 -10.76 22.22 -12.86
N ASP A 146 -10.28 21.58 -13.92
CA ASP A 146 -10.03 22.20 -15.23
C ASP A 146 -11.33 22.42 -16.03
N GLY A 147 -12.48 21.91 -15.54
CA GLY A 147 -13.77 22.03 -16.21
C GLY A 147 -13.94 21.13 -17.44
N GLU A 148 -13.11 20.11 -17.58
CA GLU A 148 -13.16 19.13 -18.68
C GLU A 148 -14.33 18.15 -18.51
N VAL A 149 -14.72 17.87 -17.25
CA VAL A 149 -15.83 16.99 -16.86
C VAL A 149 -16.63 17.63 -15.73
N ASP A 150 -17.87 17.18 -15.53
CA ASP A 150 -18.76 17.73 -14.51
C ASP A 150 -18.48 17.15 -13.12
N ALA A 151 -18.13 15.87 -13.03
CA ALA A 151 -17.82 15.18 -11.78
C ALA A 151 -16.63 14.24 -11.94
N GLY A 152 -16.06 13.80 -10.81
CA GLY A 152 -14.95 12.84 -10.80
C GLY A 152 -15.06 11.86 -9.64
N VAL A 153 -14.68 10.60 -9.89
CA VAL A 153 -14.48 9.59 -8.83
C VAL A 153 -13.07 9.78 -8.30
N SER A 154 -12.93 10.27 -7.08
CA SER A 154 -11.65 10.69 -6.55
C SER A 154 -11.51 10.42 -5.04
N THR A 155 -10.49 10.99 -4.41
CA THR A 155 -10.29 10.97 -2.97
C THR A 155 -10.75 12.29 -2.34
N ALA A 156 -11.16 12.27 -1.07
CA ALA A 156 -11.44 13.49 -0.33
C ALA A 156 -10.22 14.43 -0.27
N LEU A 157 -9.01 13.87 -0.18
CA LEU A 157 -7.75 14.63 -0.20
C LEU A 157 -7.59 15.41 -1.52
N ALA A 158 -7.82 14.75 -2.66
CA ALA A 158 -7.73 15.42 -3.96
C ALA A 158 -8.76 16.54 -4.12
N ALA A 159 -9.98 16.34 -3.61
CA ALA A 159 -11.01 17.37 -3.58
C ALA A 159 -10.57 18.59 -2.75
N GLN A 160 -10.10 18.35 -1.54
CA GLN A 160 -9.63 19.39 -0.63
C GLN A 160 -8.48 20.20 -1.23
N GLN A 161 -7.48 19.55 -1.80
CA GLN A 161 -6.30 20.20 -2.40
C GLN A 161 -6.67 21.11 -3.59
N ARG A 162 -7.79 20.84 -4.27
CA ARG A 162 -8.25 21.59 -5.46
C ARG A 162 -9.44 22.52 -5.19
N GLY A 163 -9.91 22.61 -3.94
CA GLY A 163 -11.08 23.41 -3.60
C GLY A 163 -12.38 22.89 -4.24
N LEU A 164 -12.44 21.58 -4.56
CA LEU A 164 -13.64 20.90 -5.03
C LEU A 164 -14.53 20.50 -3.85
N VAL A 165 -15.79 20.20 -4.14
CA VAL A 165 -16.77 19.77 -3.16
C VAL A 165 -17.11 18.31 -3.38
N SER A 166 -17.23 17.52 -2.31
CA SER A 166 -17.77 16.17 -2.39
C SER A 166 -19.28 16.20 -2.50
N LEU A 167 -19.81 15.71 -3.62
CA LEU A 167 -21.26 15.48 -3.80
C LEU A 167 -21.69 14.27 -2.95
N ALA A 168 -20.86 13.25 -2.87
CA ALA A 168 -21.01 12.10 -1.98
C ALA A 168 -19.64 11.66 -1.48
N GLU A 169 -19.58 11.11 -0.27
CA GLU A 169 -18.38 10.57 0.38
C GLU A 169 -18.60 9.13 0.80
N GLY A 170 -17.51 8.39 0.96
CA GLY A 170 -17.57 6.99 1.38
C GLY A 170 -18.20 6.06 0.34
N VAL A 171 -18.21 6.48 -0.94
CA VAL A 171 -18.83 5.69 -2.01
C VAL A 171 -17.96 4.50 -2.34
N ILE A 172 -18.55 3.30 -2.19
CA ILE A 172 -17.95 2.04 -2.60
C ILE A 172 -19.03 0.96 -2.70
N ASP A 173 -18.98 0.13 -3.74
CA ASP A 173 -19.94 -0.95 -3.97
C ASP A 173 -19.61 -2.18 -3.09
N GLU A 174 -18.33 -2.48 -2.87
CA GLU A 174 -17.85 -3.59 -2.06
C GLU A 174 -17.37 -3.08 -0.69
N PRO A 175 -18.16 -3.27 0.37
CA PRO A 175 -17.76 -2.84 1.70
C PRO A 175 -16.50 -3.60 2.16
N ASN A 176 -15.66 -2.95 2.97
CA ASN A 176 -14.41 -3.48 3.52
C ASN A 176 -13.21 -3.54 2.56
N ALA A 177 -13.24 -2.83 1.44
CA ALA A 177 -12.05 -2.64 0.63
C ALA A 177 -10.99 -1.87 1.42
N ARG A 178 -9.81 -2.46 1.58
CA ARG A 178 -8.66 -1.89 2.32
C ARG A 178 -7.38 -2.01 1.54
N THR A 179 -6.53 -1.01 1.68
CA THR A 179 -5.17 -1.09 1.14
C THR A 179 -4.17 -0.88 2.27
N ARG A 180 -3.22 -1.78 2.37
CA ARG A 180 -2.08 -1.68 3.28
C ARG A 180 -0.93 -0.99 2.54
N PHE A 181 -0.40 0.06 3.16
CA PHE A 181 0.75 0.82 2.69
C PHE A 181 1.92 0.61 3.64
N VAL A 182 3.12 0.68 3.10
CA VAL A 182 4.36 0.51 3.86
C VAL A 182 5.32 1.66 3.62
N LEU A 183 6.05 2.03 4.68
CA LEU A 183 7.19 2.94 4.61
C LEU A 183 8.45 2.12 4.40
N VAL A 184 9.10 2.30 3.28
CA VAL A 184 10.28 1.55 2.84
C VAL A 184 11.49 2.46 2.85
N GLY A 185 12.63 1.97 3.35
CA GLY A 185 13.90 2.70 3.38
C GLY A 185 15.09 1.79 3.10
N ALA A 186 16.29 2.37 3.11
CA ALA A 186 17.54 1.60 3.08
C ALA A 186 17.68 0.75 4.34
N PRO A 187 18.42 -0.38 4.30
CA PRO A 187 18.64 -1.22 5.46
C PRO A 187 19.23 -0.46 6.65
N ALA A 188 18.58 -0.62 7.80
CA ALA A 188 18.98 -0.04 9.06
C ALA A 188 18.65 -1.01 10.22
N PRO A 189 19.14 -0.75 11.45
CA PRO A 189 18.72 -1.51 12.61
C PRO A 189 17.20 -1.52 12.74
N PRO A 190 16.60 -2.66 13.16
CA PRO A 190 15.16 -2.75 13.33
C PRO A 190 14.67 -1.72 14.36
N ARG A 191 13.40 -1.34 14.25
CA ARG A 191 12.72 -0.51 15.26
C ARG A 191 12.76 -1.18 16.62
N VAL A 192 12.65 -0.39 17.67
CA VAL A 192 12.55 -0.92 19.03
C VAL A 192 11.32 -1.82 19.13
N ARG A 193 11.52 -3.01 19.69
CA ARG A 193 10.46 -3.98 19.94
C ARG A 193 9.35 -3.42 20.82
N THR A 194 8.11 -3.62 20.43
CA THR A 194 6.93 -3.11 21.16
C THR A 194 6.10 -4.22 21.80
N GLY A 195 6.24 -5.46 21.33
CA GLY A 195 5.38 -6.60 21.72
C GLY A 195 4.13 -6.73 20.82
N ALA A 196 3.89 -5.76 19.94
CA ALA A 196 2.86 -5.82 18.91
C ALA A 196 3.52 -5.50 17.57
N ASP A 197 4.40 -6.42 17.14
CA ASP A 197 5.26 -6.22 15.99
C ASP A 197 4.95 -7.24 14.88
N ARG A 198 5.29 -6.87 13.66
CA ARG A 198 5.28 -7.73 12.48
C ARG A 198 6.69 -7.82 11.91
N THR A 199 7.06 -9.02 11.51
CA THR A 199 8.29 -9.27 10.75
C THR A 199 7.94 -9.78 9.36
N SER A 200 8.60 -9.26 8.34
CA SER A 200 8.43 -9.70 6.95
C SER A 200 9.74 -10.21 6.37
N VAL A 201 9.64 -11.30 5.61
CA VAL A 201 10.77 -11.92 4.91
C VAL A 201 10.37 -12.37 3.50
N VAL A 202 11.37 -12.49 2.63
CA VAL A 202 11.24 -13.17 1.33
C VAL A 202 12.11 -14.41 1.37
N LEU A 203 11.51 -15.55 1.07
CA LEU A 203 12.22 -16.81 0.95
C LEU A 203 12.38 -17.20 -0.52
N ARG A 204 13.57 -17.61 -0.91
CA ARG A 204 13.81 -18.36 -2.13
C ARG A 204 14.08 -19.81 -1.74
N LEU A 205 13.21 -20.70 -2.19
CA LEU A 205 13.29 -22.12 -1.89
C LEU A 205 13.87 -22.88 -3.09
N ASP A 206 14.53 -23.99 -2.81
CA ASP A 206 14.83 -24.96 -3.84
C ASP A 206 13.51 -25.57 -4.35
N ASN A 207 13.42 -25.82 -5.65
CA ASN A 207 12.24 -26.43 -6.26
C ASN A 207 12.23 -27.96 -5.97
N ALA A 208 11.93 -28.32 -4.72
CA ALA A 208 11.88 -29.68 -4.23
C ALA A 208 10.55 -29.99 -3.53
N PRO A 209 10.05 -31.23 -3.61
CA PRO A 209 8.87 -31.65 -2.87
C PRO A 209 9.02 -31.38 -1.37
N GLY A 210 8.02 -30.71 -0.78
CA GLY A 210 8.00 -30.40 0.64
C GLY A 210 8.79 -29.16 1.07
N ALA A 211 9.56 -28.49 0.20
CA ALA A 211 10.40 -27.35 0.58
C ALA A 211 9.59 -26.22 1.24
N LEU A 212 8.45 -25.84 0.66
CA LEU A 212 7.57 -24.82 1.27
C LEU A 212 6.98 -25.29 2.61
N ALA A 213 6.53 -26.55 2.69
CA ALA A 213 5.99 -27.10 3.93
C ALA A 213 7.04 -27.11 5.05
N ALA A 214 8.28 -27.48 4.74
CA ALA A 214 9.39 -27.45 5.69
C ALA A 214 9.65 -26.00 6.18
N ALA A 215 9.68 -25.02 5.28
CA ALA A 215 9.85 -23.61 5.64
C ALA A 215 8.71 -23.10 6.56
N LEU A 216 7.46 -23.45 6.27
CA LEU A 216 6.31 -23.05 7.10
C LEU A 216 6.34 -23.73 8.47
N THR A 217 6.85 -24.97 8.55
CA THR A 217 7.01 -25.72 9.81
C THR A 217 7.96 -25.01 10.78
N GLU A 218 8.96 -24.28 10.28
CA GLU A 218 9.87 -23.49 11.14
C GLU A 218 9.14 -22.40 11.94
N PHE A 219 8.08 -21.82 11.38
CA PHE A 219 7.22 -20.88 12.10
C PHE A 219 6.22 -21.62 13.01
N GLY A 220 5.47 -22.59 12.47
CA GLY A 220 4.42 -23.28 13.21
C GLY A 220 4.92 -24.05 14.44
N SER A 221 6.08 -24.72 14.35
CA SER A 221 6.69 -25.46 15.46
C SER A 221 7.13 -24.55 16.63
N ARG A 222 7.32 -23.26 16.37
CA ARG A 222 7.67 -22.26 17.39
C ARG A 222 6.49 -21.39 17.83
N GLY A 223 5.26 -21.75 17.40
CA GLY A 223 4.05 -21.01 17.74
C GLY A 223 3.97 -19.60 17.13
N ILE A 224 4.68 -19.37 16.03
CA ILE A 224 4.66 -18.08 15.32
C ILE A 224 3.50 -18.08 14.34
N ASP A 225 2.60 -17.10 14.47
CA ASP A 225 1.50 -16.90 13.54
C ASP A 225 1.96 -16.20 12.26
N LEU A 226 1.53 -16.73 11.11
CA LEU A 226 1.76 -16.14 9.79
C LEU A 226 0.52 -15.37 9.37
N THR A 227 0.66 -14.05 9.19
CA THR A 227 -0.45 -13.17 8.83
C THR A 227 -0.61 -12.97 7.33
N ARG A 228 0.41 -13.29 6.53
CA ARG A 228 0.39 -13.25 5.06
C ARG A 228 1.36 -14.26 4.47
N ILE A 229 0.94 -14.86 3.38
CA ILE A 229 1.79 -15.61 2.45
C ILE A 229 1.44 -15.22 1.03
N GLU A 230 2.44 -14.88 0.24
CA GLU A 230 2.30 -14.51 -1.17
C GLU A 230 3.41 -15.17 -1.97
N SER A 231 3.08 -15.85 -3.06
CA SER A 231 4.07 -16.43 -3.96
C SER A 231 4.22 -15.57 -5.23
N ARG A 232 5.46 -15.33 -5.62
CA ARG A 232 5.79 -14.59 -6.85
C ARG A 232 6.79 -15.38 -7.70
N PRO A 233 6.59 -15.51 -9.02
CA PRO A 233 7.57 -16.14 -9.88
C PRO A 233 8.88 -15.34 -9.86
N THR A 234 10.02 -16.05 -9.86
CA THR A 234 11.36 -15.42 -9.89
C THR A 234 11.65 -14.70 -11.21
N ARG A 235 10.89 -14.99 -12.28
CA ARG A 235 11.09 -14.51 -13.66
C ARG A 235 12.42 -14.93 -14.29
N THR A 236 13.18 -15.80 -13.63
CA THR A 236 14.43 -16.35 -14.17
C THR A 236 14.21 -17.69 -14.82
N GLU A 237 13.31 -18.52 -14.26
CA GLU A 237 12.99 -19.85 -14.72
C GLU A 237 11.55 -20.22 -14.35
N LEU A 238 10.87 -20.96 -15.21
CA LEU A 238 9.52 -21.47 -14.91
C LEU A 238 9.57 -22.47 -13.76
N GLY A 239 8.59 -22.38 -12.85
CA GLY A 239 8.49 -23.26 -11.68
C GLY A 239 9.32 -22.81 -10.48
N THR A 240 10.05 -21.69 -10.55
CA THR A 240 10.76 -21.12 -9.42
C THR A 240 10.03 -19.90 -8.85
N TYR A 241 9.91 -19.86 -7.52
CA TYR A 241 9.12 -18.87 -6.81
C TYR A 241 9.86 -18.23 -5.65
N LEU A 242 9.50 -16.98 -5.37
CA LEU A 242 9.78 -16.28 -4.14
C LEU A 242 8.53 -16.31 -3.26
N PHE A 243 8.70 -16.51 -1.97
CA PHE A 243 7.61 -16.55 -1.00
C PHE A 243 7.78 -15.39 -0.01
N PHE A 244 6.84 -14.47 -0.03
CA PHE A 244 6.75 -13.38 0.95
C PHE A 244 5.95 -13.88 2.14
N LEU A 245 6.51 -13.78 3.32
CA LEU A 245 5.87 -14.16 4.57
C LEU A 245 5.87 -12.99 5.53
N ASP A 246 4.71 -12.68 6.09
CA ASP A 246 4.59 -11.77 7.22
C ASP A 246 4.20 -12.60 8.45
N CYS A 247 4.93 -12.46 9.55
CA CYS A 247 4.65 -13.13 10.81
C CYS A 247 4.46 -12.15 11.96
N VAL A 248 3.73 -12.58 12.97
CA VAL A 248 3.61 -11.88 14.25
C VAL A 248 4.93 -12.01 15.02
N GLY A 249 5.39 -10.90 15.59
CA GLY A 249 6.57 -10.82 16.42
C GLY A 249 7.71 -10.02 15.79
N HIS A 250 8.68 -9.68 16.62
CA HIS A 250 9.86 -8.90 16.27
C HIS A 250 11.06 -9.82 15.99
N ILE A 251 12.01 -9.39 15.17
CA ILE A 251 13.23 -10.16 14.89
C ILE A 251 14.05 -10.47 16.15
N ASP A 252 13.95 -9.63 17.18
CA ASP A 252 14.60 -9.85 18.48
C ASP A 252 13.81 -10.76 19.43
N ASP A 253 12.62 -11.22 19.03
CA ASP A 253 11.90 -12.26 19.76
C ASP A 253 12.62 -13.60 19.55
N PRO A 254 12.95 -14.36 20.61
CA PRO A 254 13.72 -15.59 20.48
C PRO A 254 13.15 -16.56 19.45
N ALA A 255 11.83 -16.77 19.47
CA ALA A 255 11.16 -17.65 18.51
C ALA A 255 11.34 -17.22 17.06
N VAL A 256 11.16 -15.91 16.76
CA VAL A 256 11.33 -15.36 15.41
C VAL A 256 12.79 -15.43 14.98
N ALA A 257 13.73 -15.04 15.86
CA ALA A 257 15.16 -15.10 15.57
C ALA A 257 15.62 -16.54 15.26
N GLU A 258 15.13 -17.53 16.01
CA GLU A 258 15.44 -18.93 15.79
C GLU A 258 14.84 -19.47 14.49
N ALA A 259 13.57 -19.13 14.19
CA ALA A 259 12.94 -19.51 12.93
C ALA A 259 13.72 -18.95 11.73
N LEU A 260 14.08 -17.68 11.75
CA LEU A 260 14.85 -17.07 10.66
C LEU A 260 16.26 -17.65 10.54
N ARG A 261 16.88 -18.05 11.65
CA ARG A 261 18.18 -18.75 11.64
C ARG A 261 18.04 -20.12 10.98
N ALA A 262 17.01 -20.89 11.33
CA ALA A 262 16.75 -22.21 10.74
C ALA A 262 16.49 -22.09 9.22
N LEU A 263 15.65 -21.12 8.82
CA LEU A 263 15.37 -20.85 7.41
C LEU A 263 16.61 -20.50 6.59
N ARG A 264 17.56 -19.73 7.15
CA ARG A 264 18.84 -19.43 6.47
C ARG A 264 19.69 -20.66 6.18
N HIS A 265 19.49 -21.75 6.91
CA HIS A 265 20.20 -23.01 6.68
C HIS A 265 19.47 -23.92 5.69
N SER A 266 18.16 -23.78 5.55
CA SER A 266 17.33 -24.68 4.75
C SER A 266 16.81 -24.07 3.44
N CYS A 267 16.85 -22.76 3.28
CA CYS A 267 16.42 -22.06 2.08
C CYS A 267 17.61 -21.62 1.23
N ALA A 268 17.40 -21.53 -0.09
CA ALA A 268 18.42 -21.00 -1.00
C ALA A 268 18.76 -19.52 -0.73
N ASP A 269 17.77 -18.73 -0.27
CA ASP A 269 17.99 -17.36 0.20
C ASP A 269 16.87 -16.92 1.17
N VAL A 270 17.22 -16.09 2.14
CA VAL A 270 16.29 -15.47 3.09
C VAL A 270 16.58 -13.98 3.16
N ARG A 271 15.72 -13.18 2.55
CA ARG A 271 15.82 -11.73 2.60
C ARG A 271 14.92 -11.19 3.72
N TYR A 272 15.51 -10.55 4.69
CA TYR A 272 14.80 -9.83 5.75
C TYR A 272 14.30 -8.50 5.21
N LEU A 273 12.98 -8.27 5.31
CA LEU A 273 12.35 -7.03 4.86
C LEU A 273 12.08 -6.04 5.99
N GLY A 274 12.18 -6.45 7.26
CA GLY A 274 12.01 -5.55 8.40
C GLY A 274 11.16 -6.14 9.52
N SER A 275 11.24 -5.47 10.68
CA SER A 275 10.33 -5.65 11.83
C SER A 275 9.86 -4.29 12.28
N TRP A 276 8.55 -4.13 12.46
CA TRP A 276 7.93 -2.84 12.80
C TRP A 276 6.68 -3.03 13.65
N PRO A 277 6.31 -2.00 14.46
CA PRO A 277 5.07 -2.01 15.21
C PRO A 277 3.85 -2.03 14.29
N VAL A 278 2.86 -2.87 14.63
CA VAL A 278 1.55 -2.89 13.99
C VAL A 278 0.51 -2.24 14.87
N GLU A 279 -0.55 -1.71 14.27
CA GLU A 279 -1.73 -1.33 15.06
C GLU A 279 -2.36 -2.59 15.63
N SER A 280 -2.63 -2.59 16.94
CA SER A 280 -3.46 -3.63 17.52
C SER A 280 -4.81 -3.67 16.78
N PRO A 281 -5.34 -4.83 16.41
CA PRO A 281 -6.65 -4.93 15.82
C PRO A 281 -7.70 -4.52 16.87
N GLY A 282 -8.06 -3.24 16.91
CA GLY A 282 -9.01 -2.73 17.86
C GLY A 282 -8.97 -1.24 18.06
N ARG A 283 -9.45 -0.51 17.09
CA ARG A 283 -10.36 0.65 17.10
C ARG A 283 -10.27 1.34 15.75
N PRO A 284 -11.35 1.46 14.97
CA PRO A 284 -11.35 2.40 13.85
C PRO A 284 -11.13 3.78 14.43
N GLY A 285 -10.04 4.43 14.02
CA GLY A 285 -9.78 5.82 14.34
C GLY A 285 -10.91 6.66 13.74
N VAL A 286 -11.77 7.17 14.60
CA VAL A 286 -12.68 8.26 14.25
C VAL A 286 -11.79 9.47 14.03
N ILE A 287 -11.58 9.84 12.79
CA ILE A 287 -11.02 11.14 12.44
C ILE A 287 -12.14 12.14 12.68
N SER A 288 -12.03 12.90 13.76
CA SER A 288 -12.85 14.07 14.06
C SER A 288 -12.37 15.27 13.26
#